data_24f9496457135852c94c52092673b49b
#
_entry.id   24f9496457135852c94c52092673b49b
#
_cell.length_a   1.000
_cell.length_b   1.000
_cell.length_c   1.000
_cell.angle_alpha   90.00
_cell.angle_beta   90.00
_cell.angle_gamma   90.00
#
_symmetry.space_group_name_H-M   'P 1'
#
loop_
_entity.id
_entity.type
_entity.pdbx_description
1 polymer ?
#
loop_
_entity_poly.entity_id
_entity_poly.type
_entity_poly.pdbx_seq_one_letter_code
_entity_poly.pdbx_strand_id
1 'polypeptide(L)'
;MSKNRLISFGRIAENRKAKYNYEIREKIQAGIILTGTEVKSLRLGKASISESYASETNGKLFLINSNIPIYEAANNFNHEPLRQRELLVSKKERNKLFGLIKKEGVTLVPLSLYFNKKGFAKVDLGISKGKKKQDKRESIKLREWNRQK
;
A
#
# COMPACT_ATOMS: atom_id res chain seq x y z
N MET A 1 -30.28 7.51 -6.87
CA MET A 1 -29.03 7.50 -7.65
C MET A 1 -27.89 6.91 -6.92
N SER A 2 -27.18 6.07 -7.59
CA SER A 2 -26.10 5.28 -7.00
C SER A 2 -24.76 5.99 -6.92
N LYS A 3 -24.72 7.32 -7.04
CA LYS A 3 -23.49 8.08 -7.07
C LYS A 3 -22.63 7.95 -5.82
N ASN A 4 -23.25 7.62 -4.69
CA ASN A 4 -22.56 7.51 -3.40
C ASN A 4 -22.57 6.08 -2.88
N ARG A 5 -22.46 5.12 -3.78
CA ARG A 5 -22.38 3.73 -3.39
C ARG A 5 -21.15 3.51 -2.53
N LEU A 6 -21.36 3.10 -1.28
CA LEU A 6 -20.26 2.81 -0.37
C LEU A 6 -19.61 1.47 -0.72
N ILE A 7 -18.31 1.42 -0.67
CA ILE A 7 -17.55 0.20 -0.87
C ILE A 7 -17.51 -0.57 0.44
N SER A 8 -18.14 -1.73 0.49
CA SER A 8 -18.12 -2.61 1.67
C SER A 8 -17.28 -3.86 1.43
N PHE A 9 -16.92 -4.13 0.19
CA PHE A 9 -16.17 -5.29 -0.23
C PHE A 9 -15.43 -4.99 -1.52
N GLY A 10 -14.19 -5.46 -1.62
CA GLY A 10 -13.40 -5.33 -2.83
C GLY A 10 -12.35 -4.23 -2.78
N ARG A 11 -11.72 -4.02 -3.90
CA ARG A 11 -10.57 -3.12 -4.02
C ARG A 11 -10.95 -1.66 -3.87
N ILE A 12 -10.17 -0.94 -3.07
CA ILE A 12 -10.31 0.50 -2.86
C ILE A 12 -9.23 1.25 -3.62
N ALA A 13 -7.99 0.78 -3.53
CA ALA A 13 -6.85 1.43 -4.17
C ALA A 13 -5.86 0.39 -4.65
N GLU A 14 -5.17 0.69 -5.72
CA GLU A 14 -4.16 -0.18 -6.32
C GLU A 14 -2.89 0.61 -6.59
N ASN A 15 -1.74 -0.02 -6.36
CA ASN A 15 -0.45 0.59 -6.62
C ASN A 15 0.12 0.04 -7.93
N ARG A 16 -0.24 0.67 -9.03
CA ARG A 16 0.21 0.26 -10.37
C ARG A 16 1.69 0.48 -10.57
N LYS A 17 2.25 1.53 -9.96
CA LYS A 17 3.68 1.85 -10.05
C LYS A 17 4.55 0.77 -9.42
N ALA A 18 4.03 0.02 -8.45
CA ALA A 18 4.82 -0.99 -7.75
C ALA A 18 5.37 -2.05 -8.70
N LYS A 19 4.56 -2.53 -9.63
CA LYS A 19 4.99 -3.54 -10.62
C LYS A 19 6.07 -3.00 -11.55
N TYR A 20 6.04 -1.71 -11.84
CA TYR A 20 7.01 -1.06 -12.69
C TYR A 20 8.33 -0.77 -11.97
N ASN A 21 8.23 -0.32 -10.71
CA ASN A 21 9.38 0.14 -9.93
C ASN A 21 10.08 -0.97 -9.17
N TYR A 22 9.39 -2.06 -8.87
CA TYR A 22 9.88 -3.12 -7.98
C TYR A 22 9.69 -4.50 -8.58
N GLU A 23 10.66 -5.36 -8.32
CA GLU A 23 10.52 -6.78 -8.59
C GLU A 23 9.86 -7.45 -7.39
N ILE A 24 8.58 -7.80 -7.55
CA ILE A 24 7.78 -8.39 -6.47
C ILE A 24 8.03 -9.90 -6.44
N ARG A 25 8.63 -10.38 -5.34
CA ARG A 25 8.95 -11.80 -5.17
C ARG A 25 7.86 -12.58 -4.46
N GLU A 26 7.21 -11.95 -3.49
CA GLU A 26 6.23 -12.60 -2.65
C GLU A 26 5.19 -11.59 -2.20
N LYS A 27 3.97 -12.07 -1.94
CA LYS A 27 2.88 -11.23 -1.44
C LYS A 27 2.43 -11.74 -0.08
N ILE A 28 2.16 -10.81 0.83
CA ILE A 28 1.62 -11.12 2.15
C ILE A 28 0.40 -10.23 2.40
N GLN A 29 -0.67 -10.83 2.89
CA GLN A 29 -1.85 -10.07 3.29
C GLN A 29 -1.68 -9.58 4.72
N ALA A 30 -1.90 -8.27 4.93
CA ALA A 30 -1.83 -7.66 6.24
C ALA A 30 -3.16 -7.00 6.57
N GLY A 31 -3.53 -6.99 7.86
CA GLY A 31 -4.59 -6.13 8.34
C GLY A 31 -4.06 -4.73 8.52
N ILE A 32 -4.95 -3.75 8.57
CA ILE A 32 -4.55 -2.36 8.82
C ILE A 32 -5.48 -1.75 9.86
N ILE A 33 -4.89 -1.10 10.86
CA ILE A 33 -5.63 -0.45 11.93
C ILE A 33 -6.05 0.94 11.49
N LEU A 34 -7.34 1.19 11.43
CA LEU A 34 -7.91 2.43 10.94
C LEU A 34 -8.81 3.08 11.98
N THR A 35 -8.91 4.40 11.92
CA THR A 35 -9.91 5.15 12.69
C THR A 35 -11.26 5.12 11.96
N GLY A 36 -12.33 5.53 12.65
CA GLY A 36 -13.67 5.56 12.06
C GLY A 36 -13.77 6.43 10.82
N THR A 37 -13.17 7.62 10.84
CA THR A 37 -13.21 8.53 9.69
C THR A 37 -12.39 8.00 8.52
N GLU A 38 -11.31 7.29 8.79
CA GLU A 38 -10.53 6.63 7.74
C GLU A 38 -11.36 5.55 7.04
N VAL A 39 -12.06 4.71 7.80
CA VAL A 39 -12.93 3.68 7.23
C VAL A 39 -14.02 4.31 6.36
N LYS A 40 -14.64 5.38 6.85
CA LYS A 40 -15.69 6.07 6.10
C LYS A 40 -15.19 6.66 4.79
N SER A 41 -13.98 7.24 4.82
CA SER A 41 -13.33 7.76 3.61
C SER A 41 -13.01 6.64 2.62
N LEU A 42 -12.52 5.50 3.11
CA LEU A 42 -12.24 4.35 2.27
C LEU A 42 -13.50 3.79 1.60
N ARG A 43 -14.62 3.79 2.32
CA ARG A 43 -15.89 3.34 1.75
C ARG A 43 -16.38 4.21 0.60
N LEU A 44 -15.90 5.45 0.55
CA LEU A 44 -16.14 6.35 -0.59
C LEU A 44 -15.16 6.12 -1.74
N GLY A 45 -14.25 5.17 -1.57
CA GLY A 45 -13.25 4.86 -2.59
C GLY A 45 -12.10 5.85 -2.66
N LYS A 46 -11.92 6.64 -1.62
CA LYS A 46 -10.90 7.69 -1.60
C LYS A 46 -9.67 7.21 -0.84
N ALA A 47 -8.63 6.87 -1.58
CA ALA A 47 -7.33 6.54 -1.00
C ALA A 47 -6.28 6.46 -2.10
N SER A 48 -5.03 6.71 -1.74
CA SER A 48 -3.89 6.51 -2.62
C SER A 48 -2.76 5.82 -1.86
N ILE A 49 -2.19 4.80 -2.45
CA ILE A 49 -1.06 4.07 -1.88
C ILE A 49 0.16 4.06 -2.82
N SER A 50 0.12 4.86 -3.88
CA SER A 50 1.17 4.84 -4.90
C SER A 50 2.55 5.27 -4.41
N GLU A 51 2.60 6.13 -3.40
CA GLU A 51 3.85 6.61 -2.80
C GLU A 51 4.12 5.97 -1.43
N SER A 52 3.40 4.89 -1.11
CA SER A 52 3.46 4.26 0.20
C SER A 52 4.49 3.15 0.26
N TYR A 53 4.94 2.88 1.45
CA TYR A 53 5.80 1.73 1.75
C TYR A 53 5.54 1.28 3.19
N ALA A 54 5.93 0.05 3.51
CA ALA A 54 5.82 -0.45 4.86
C ALA A 54 7.19 -0.44 5.53
N SER A 55 7.22 -0.08 6.81
CA SER A 55 8.46 0.02 7.58
C SER A 55 8.27 -0.50 8.98
N GLU A 56 9.35 -1.02 9.55
CA GLU A 56 9.36 -1.47 10.94
C GLU A 56 9.77 -0.33 11.86
N THR A 57 9.03 -0.15 12.94
CA THR A 57 9.34 0.81 13.99
C THR A 57 9.00 0.19 15.34
N ASN A 58 10.00 0.04 16.21
CA ASN A 58 9.80 -0.51 17.56
C ASN A 58 9.10 -1.88 17.58
N GLY A 59 9.45 -2.76 16.65
CA GLY A 59 8.88 -4.11 16.58
C GLY A 59 7.50 -4.18 15.96
N LYS A 60 7.01 -3.09 15.41
CA LYS A 60 5.71 -3.02 14.73
C LYS A 60 5.89 -2.62 13.28
N LEU A 61 4.96 -3.01 12.45
CA LEU A 61 4.97 -2.71 11.03
C LEU A 61 3.96 -1.59 10.75
N PHE A 62 4.40 -0.55 10.05
CA PHE A 62 3.56 0.60 9.70
C PHE A 62 3.53 0.85 8.21
N LEU A 63 2.37 1.25 7.71
CA LEU A 63 2.22 1.76 6.35
C LEU A 63 2.45 3.28 6.38
N ILE A 64 3.44 3.74 5.63
CA ILE A 64 3.90 5.13 5.62
C ILE A 64 3.56 5.75 4.26
N ASN A 65 3.17 7.02 4.28
CA ASN A 65 2.79 7.81 3.09
C ASN A 65 1.56 7.29 2.35
N SER A 66 0.71 6.50 3.01
CA SER A 66 -0.60 6.21 2.45
C SER A 66 -1.51 7.41 2.68
N ASN A 67 -2.19 7.84 1.65
CA ASN A 67 -3.09 9.00 1.73
C ASN A 67 -4.54 8.53 1.80
N ILE A 68 -5.19 8.82 2.92
CA ILE A 68 -6.63 8.64 3.09
C ILE A 68 -7.20 10.02 3.34
N PRO A 69 -7.88 10.64 2.35
CA PRO A 69 -8.43 11.99 2.52
C PRO A 69 -9.37 12.08 3.71
N ILE A 70 -9.50 13.26 4.26
CA ILE A 70 -10.42 13.49 5.38
C ILE A 70 -11.85 13.14 4.94
N TYR A 71 -12.64 12.71 5.93
CA TYR A 71 -14.05 12.48 5.71
C TYR A 71 -14.80 13.80 5.94
N GLU A 72 -15.21 14.44 4.87
CA GLU A 72 -15.77 15.80 4.93
C GLU A 72 -17.03 15.92 5.77
N ALA A 73 -17.82 14.86 5.86
CA ALA A 73 -19.03 14.85 6.65
C ALA A 73 -18.77 14.78 8.17
N ALA A 74 -17.55 14.50 8.60
CA ALA A 74 -17.19 14.53 10.02
C ALA A 74 -16.98 15.96 10.47
N ASN A 75 -17.65 16.35 11.56
CA ASN A 75 -17.64 17.76 11.99
C ASN A 75 -16.37 18.18 12.74
N ASN A 76 -15.95 17.42 13.74
CA ASN A 76 -14.93 17.90 14.68
C ASN A 76 -13.69 17.02 14.75
N PHE A 77 -13.80 15.75 14.53
CA PHE A 77 -12.69 14.81 14.71
C PHE A 77 -12.43 14.06 13.43
N ASN A 78 -11.39 14.48 12.73
CA ASN A 78 -10.95 13.83 11.52
C ASN A 78 -9.54 13.30 11.70
N HIS A 79 -9.12 12.45 10.80
CA HIS A 79 -7.78 11.89 10.85
C HIS A 79 -6.81 12.73 10.00
N GLU A 80 -5.53 12.56 10.28
CA GLU A 80 -4.46 13.06 9.42
C GLU A 80 -4.42 12.23 8.14
N PRO A 81 -4.50 12.82 6.95
CA PRO A 81 -4.50 12.04 5.70
C PRO A 81 -3.29 11.12 5.52
N LEU A 82 -2.13 11.55 5.98
CA LEU A 82 -0.88 10.77 5.86
C LEU A 82 -0.47 10.09 7.16
N ARG A 83 -1.41 9.86 8.07
CA ARG A 83 -1.12 9.21 9.34
C ARG A 83 -0.45 7.85 9.11
N GLN A 84 0.59 7.56 9.89
CA GLN A 84 1.20 6.24 9.88
C GLN A 84 0.22 5.24 10.49
N ARG A 85 -0.06 4.17 9.75
CA ARG A 85 -1.07 3.19 10.14
C ARG A 85 -0.40 1.85 10.40
N GLU A 86 -0.71 1.27 11.55
CA GLU A 86 -0.13 -0.02 11.90
C GLU A 86 -0.71 -1.14 11.04
N LEU A 87 0.18 -2.00 10.56
CA LEU A 87 -0.19 -3.19 9.79
C LEU A 87 -0.09 -4.40 10.69
N LEU A 88 -1.06 -5.30 10.57
CA LEU A 88 -1.16 -6.50 11.39
C LEU A 88 -0.88 -7.74 10.54
N VAL A 89 0.15 -8.47 10.92
CA VAL A 89 0.49 -9.77 10.33
C VAL A 89 0.70 -10.75 11.48
N SER A 90 0.70 -12.05 11.18
CA SER A 90 1.01 -13.04 12.21
C SER A 90 2.43 -12.82 12.73
N LYS A 91 2.68 -13.28 13.95
CA LYS A 91 4.01 -13.16 14.55
C LYS A 91 5.09 -13.82 13.67
N LYS A 92 4.76 -14.98 13.10
CA LYS A 92 5.65 -15.72 12.20
C LYS A 92 5.98 -14.91 10.95
N GLU A 93 4.97 -14.32 10.31
CA GLU A 93 5.15 -13.47 9.14
C GLU A 93 5.94 -12.21 9.47
N ARG A 94 5.63 -11.58 10.60
CA ARG A 94 6.34 -10.39 11.05
C ARG A 94 7.83 -10.66 11.23
N ASN A 95 8.17 -11.76 11.90
CA ASN A 95 9.56 -12.13 12.13
C ASN A 95 10.29 -12.40 10.81
N LYS A 96 9.61 -13.07 9.87
CA LYS A 96 10.14 -13.31 8.53
C LYS A 96 10.42 -12.00 7.81
N LEU A 97 9.47 -11.08 7.82
CA LEU A 97 9.61 -9.77 7.15
C LEU A 97 10.76 -8.96 7.74
N PHE A 98 10.85 -8.89 9.07
CA PHE A 98 11.92 -8.15 9.73
C PHE A 98 13.28 -8.75 9.41
N GLY A 99 13.37 -10.07 9.35
CA GLY A 99 14.60 -10.76 8.95
C GLY A 99 15.01 -10.41 7.53
N LEU A 100 14.07 -10.39 6.59
CA LEU A 100 14.35 -10.04 5.19
C LEU A 100 14.79 -8.59 5.04
N ILE A 101 14.13 -7.67 5.73
CA ILE A 101 14.51 -6.24 5.72
C ILE A 101 15.95 -6.09 6.21
N LYS A 102 16.29 -6.76 7.29
CA LYS A 102 17.59 -6.65 7.93
C LYS A 102 18.71 -7.29 7.12
N LYS A 103 18.47 -8.50 6.59
CA LYS A 103 19.51 -9.29 5.90
C LYS A 103 19.64 -8.95 4.42
N GLU A 104 18.54 -8.73 3.73
CA GLU A 104 18.54 -8.56 2.28
C GLU A 104 18.18 -7.14 1.83
N GLY A 105 17.79 -6.28 2.76
CA GLY A 105 17.42 -4.91 2.42
C GLY A 105 16.21 -4.83 1.50
N VAL A 106 15.25 -5.74 1.66
CA VAL A 106 14.03 -5.73 0.85
C VAL A 106 13.16 -4.53 1.20
N THR A 107 12.35 -4.10 0.23
CA THR A 107 11.34 -3.07 0.42
C THR A 107 9.97 -3.73 0.47
N LEU A 108 9.15 -3.31 1.42
CA LEU A 108 7.76 -3.75 1.50
C LEU A 108 6.89 -2.67 0.90
N VAL A 109 6.22 -2.98 -0.20
CA VAL A 109 5.35 -2.02 -0.88
C VAL A 109 3.91 -2.51 -0.86
N PRO A 110 2.95 -1.62 -0.59
CA PRO A 110 1.55 -2.02 -0.69
C PRO A 110 1.19 -2.14 -2.16
N LEU A 111 0.56 -3.25 -2.51
CA LEU A 111 0.12 -3.51 -3.88
C LEU A 111 -1.33 -3.13 -4.07
N SER A 112 -2.17 -3.41 -3.07
CA SER A 112 -3.57 -3.05 -3.10
C SER A 112 -4.11 -2.87 -1.69
N LEU A 113 -5.13 -2.03 -1.57
CA LEU A 113 -5.88 -1.80 -0.34
C LEU A 113 -7.33 -2.17 -0.65
N TYR A 114 -7.93 -3.02 0.16
CA TYR A 114 -9.27 -3.55 -0.11
C TYR A 114 -10.00 -3.92 1.17
N PHE A 115 -11.31 -4.10 1.06
CA PHE A 115 -12.10 -4.71 2.12
C PHE A 115 -12.31 -6.18 1.81
N ASN A 116 -12.08 -7.05 2.80
CA ASN A 116 -12.36 -8.47 2.63
C ASN A 116 -13.87 -8.75 2.76
N LYS A 117 -14.27 -10.01 2.60
CA LYS A 117 -15.68 -10.40 2.64
C LYS A 117 -16.36 -10.08 3.96
N LYS A 118 -15.59 -10.01 5.06
CA LYS A 118 -16.10 -9.65 6.37
C LYS A 118 -16.15 -8.15 6.62
N GLY A 119 -15.70 -7.35 5.66
CA GLY A 119 -15.69 -5.89 5.77
C GLY A 119 -14.49 -5.30 6.47
N PHE A 120 -13.44 -6.09 6.71
CA PHE A 120 -12.19 -5.59 7.29
C PHE A 120 -11.26 -5.07 6.20
N ALA A 121 -10.61 -3.95 6.47
CA ALA A 121 -9.62 -3.40 5.57
C ALA A 121 -8.35 -4.24 5.61
N LYS A 122 -7.85 -4.58 4.43
CA LYS A 122 -6.64 -5.39 4.24
C LYS A 122 -5.74 -4.73 3.21
N VAL A 123 -4.45 -5.00 3.34
CA VAL A 123 -3.43 -4.53 2.41
C VAL A 123 -2.63 -5.74 1.93
N ASP A 124 -2.48 -5.88 0.63
CA ASP A 124 -1.53 -6.85 0.07
C ASP A 124 -0.18 -6.17 -0.01
N LEU A 125 0.78 -6.72 0.72
CA LEU A 125 2.16 -6.23 0.71
C LEU A 125 3.01 -7.07 -0.23
N GLY A 126 3.77 -6.41 -1.07
CA GLY A 126 4.77 -7.08 -1.90
C GLY A 126 6.14 -6.99 -1.25
N ILE A 127 6.83 -8.14 -1.18
CA ILE A 127 8.23 -8.19 -0.75
C ILE A 127 9.06 -8.07 -2.00
N SER A 128 9.89 -7.03 -2.07
CA SER A 128 10.64 -6.77 -3.30
C SER A 128 12.04 -6.25 -3.03
N LYS A 129 12.90 -6.49 -4.00
CA LYS A 129 14.10 -5.68 -4.17
C LYS A 129 13.76 -4.60 -5.18
N GLY A 130 14.16 -3.36 -4.90
CA GLY A 130 13.97 -2.29 -5.86
C GLY A 130 14.69 -2.62 -7.17
N LYS A 131 14.07 -2.28 -8.30
CA LYS A 131 14.73 -2.42 -9.59
C LYS A 131 15.94 -1.50 -9.62
N LYS A 132 17.06 -2.00 -10.14
CA LYS A 132 18.26 -1.18 -10.29
C LYS A 132 17.97 -0.03 -11.24
N LYS A 133 18.49 1.16 -10.91
CA LYS A 133 18.36 2.33 -11.80
C LYS A 133 18.81 2.02 -13.24
N GLN A 134 19.82 1.17 -13.34
CA GLN A 134 20.37 0.73 -14.62
C GLN A 134 19.33 0.04 -15.49
N ASP A 135 18.52 -0.83 -14.92
CA ASP A 135 17.47 -1.56 -15.65
C ASP A 135 16.41 -0.61 -16.19
N LYS A 136 16.04 0.40 -15.42
CA LYS A 136 15.11 1.44 -15.86
C LYS A 136 15.68 2.25 -17.02
N ARG A 137 16.96 2.61 -16.93
CA ARG A 137 17.66 3.36 -18.00
C ARG A 137 17.70 2.55 -19.28
N GLU A 138 18.01 1.27 -19.19
CA GLU A 138 18.04 0.39 -20.36
C GLU A 138 16.67 0.27 -21.01
N SER A 139 15.62 0.11 -20.22
CA SER A 139 14.25 0.06 -20.73
C SER A 139 13.86 1.35 -21.45
N ILE A 140 14.22 2.50 -20.91
CA ILE A 140 13.95 3.80 -21.50
C ILE A 140 14.74 3.95 -22.82
N LYS A 141 16.02 3.60 -22.82
CA LYS A 141 16.86 3.66 -24.02
C LYS A 141 16.30 2.78 -25.14
N LEU A 142 15.85 1.58 -24.80
CA LEU A 142 15.27 0.68 -25.78
C LEU A 142 13.98 1.25 -26.39
N ARG A 143 13.14 1.87 -25.58
CA ARG A 143 11.93 2.53 -26.08
C ARG A 143 12.25 3.68 -27.02
N GLU A 144 13.21 4.52 -26.67
CA GLU A 144 13.65 5.64 -27.50
C GLU A 144 14.25 5.14 -28.79
N TRP A 145 15.08 4.12 -28.74
CA TRP A 145 15.66 3.48 -29.93
C TRP A 145 14.57 3.01 -30.89
N ASN A 146 13.57 2.33 -30.37
CA ASN A 146 12.45 1.83 -31.18
C ASN A 146 11.62 2.96 -31.80
N ARG A 147 11.52 4.10 -31.11
CA ARG A 147 10.82 5.28 -31.68
C ARG A 147 11.56 5.92 -32.81
N GLN A 148 12.88 5.88 -32.80
CA GLN A 148 13.72 6.50 -33.82
C GLN A 148 13.79 5.69 -35.12
N LYS A 149 13.36 4.45 -35.08
CA LYS A 149 13.26 3.62 -36.27
C LYS A 149 11.96 3.87 -36.98
#